data_62c5d9612ed5a6a4f41b383b246bdcdc
#
_entry.id   62c5d9612ed5a6a4f41b383b246bdcdc
#
_cell.length_a   1.000
_cell.length_b   1.000
_cell.length_c   1.000
_cell.angle_alpha   90.00
_cell.angle_beta   90.00
_cell.angle_gamma   90.00
#
_symmetry.space_group_name_H-M   'P 1'
#
loop_
_entity.id
_entity.type
_entity.pdbx_description
1 polymer ?
#
loop_
_entity_poly.entity_id
_entity_poly.type
_entity_poly.pdbx_seq_one_letter_code
_entity_poly.pdbx_strand_id
1 'polypeptide(L)'
;MSHFFLDVNRFLEAGQNVVIARIIFQTGSAPRSTGTGCIILEDGTIIGTVGGGALEYEVQQKALSVFKKKSSQLVNFQLTGKEVAQTDMLCGGIVDVFLEPITATNIATKEIFARVKTALDNNDKATLVTRVAEGIGHDQSTARMLVVDDGASV
;
A
#
# COMPACT_ATOMS: atom_id res chain seq x y z
N MET A 1 -9.24 6.52 5.74
CA MET A 1 -8.18 5.50 5.93
C MET A 1 -8.74 4.15 6.44
N SER A 2 -9.79 4.12 7.26
CA SER A 2 -10.42 2.87 7.75
C SER A 2 -10.89 1.94 6.62
N HIS A 3 -11.58 2.46 5.60
CA HIS A 3 -12.06 1.67 4.46
C HIS A 3 -10.94 0.94 3.69
N PHE A 4 -9.77 1.52 3.58
CA PHE A 4 -8.63 0.91 2.91
C PHE A 4 -8.24 -0.45 3.50
N PHE A 5 -8.12 -0.53 4.82
CA PHE A 5 -7.75 -1.77 5.49
C PHE A 5 -8.88 -2.81 5.49
N LEU A 6 -10.14 -2.34 5.53
CA LEU A 6 -11.30 -3.22 5.39
C LEU A 6 -11.36 -3.86 4.00
N ASP A 7 -11.02 -3.09 2.95
CA ASP A 7 -10.93 -3.62 1.59
C ASP A 7 -9.81 -4.67 1.46
N VAL A 8 -8.62 -4.42 2.03
CA VAL A 8 -7.54 -5.43 2.06
C VAL A 8 -8.03 -6.71 2.72
N ASN A 9 -8.63 -6.60 3.92
CA ASN A 9 -9.14 -7.78 4.64
C ASN A 9 -10.17 -8.55 3.80
N ARG A 10 -11.12 -7.85 3.17
CA ARG A 10 -12.15 -8.44 2.30
C ARG A 10 -11.55 -9.25 1.15
N PHE A 11 -10.52 -8.74 0.48
CA PHE A 11 -9.84 -9.46 -0.60
C PHE A 11 -9.11 -10.69 -0.08
N LEU A 12 -8.44 -10.59 1.05
CA LEU A 12 -7.76 -11.73 1.68
C LEU A 12 -8.74 -12.82 2.13
N GLU A 13 -9.91 -12.45 2.64
CA GLU A 13 -10.98 -13.39 3.00
C GLU A 13 -11.53 -14.10 1.75
N ALA A 14 -11.62 -13.39 0.63
CA ALA A 14 -12.02 -13.95 -0.67
C ALA A 14 -10.91 -14.80 -1.34
N GLY A 15 -9.75 -14.98 -0.70
CA GLY A 15 -8.62 -15.74 -1.26
C GLY A 15 -7.85 -14.98 -2.34
N GLN A 16 -8.05 -13.68 -2.48
CA GLN A 16 -7.40 -12.84 -3.49
C GLN A 16 -6.11 -12.22 -2.93
N ASN A 17 -5.04 -12.30 -3.71
CA ASN A 17 -3.82 -11.56 -3.43
C ASN A 17 -3.99 -10.11 -3.85
N VAL A 18 -3.31 -9.20 -3.15
CA VAL A 18 -3.28 -7.79 -3.51
C VAL A 18 -1.86 -7.25 -3.43
N VAL A 19 -1.59 -6.15 -4.12
CA VAL A 19 -0.42 -5.31 -3.86
C VAL A 19 -0.92 -4.02 -3.21
N ILE A 20 -0.34 -3.67 -2.08
CA ILE A 20 -0.51 -2.35 -1.46
C ILE A 20 0.60 -1.45 -1.99
N ALA A 21 0.22 -0.36 -2.66
CA ALA A 21 1.14 0.71 -3.02
C ALA A 21 0.92 1.91 -2.11
N ARG A 22 1.98 2.41 -1.47
CA ARG A 22 1.88 3.51 -0.51
C ARG A 22 3.00 4.51 -0.71
N ILE A 23 2.66 5.80 -0.74
CA ILE A 23 3.63 6.89 -0.70
C ILE A 23 4.27 6.92 0.69
N ILE A 24 5.57 6.68 0.77
CA ILE A 24 6.33 6.67 2.03
C ILE A 24 7.21 7.91 2.19
N PHE A 25 7.50 8.58 1.09
CA PHE A 25 8.26 9.84 1.08
C PHE A 25 7.83 10.70 -0.08
N GLN A 26 7.86 12.02 0.12
CA GLN A 26 7.69 13.00 -0.95
C GLN A 26 8.50 14.26 -0.67
N THR A 27 8.90 14.93 -1.74
CA THR A 27 9.48 16.29 -1.69
C THR A 27 9.01 17.09 -2.89
N GLY A 28 8.97 18.41 -2.74
CA GLY A 28 8.43 19.29 -3.76
C GLY A 28 6.91 19.19 -3.89
N SER A 29 6.38 19.58 -5.05
CA SER A 29 4.94 19.49 -5.34
C SER A 29 4.60 18.07 -5.77
N ALA A 30 3.76 17.40 -5.02
CA ALA A 30 3.28 16.05 -5.31
C ALA A 30 1.74 16.02 -5.23
N PRO A 31 1.07 15.17 -6.03
CA PRO A 31 -0.40 15.14 -6.12
C PRO A 31 -1.07 14.61 -4.85
N ARG A 32 -0.35 13.87 -4.03
CA ARG A 32 -0.83 13.29 -2.76
C ARG A 32 0.27 13.29 -1.71
N SER A 33 -0.14 13.31 -0.45
CA SER A 33 0.78 13.31 0.71
C SER A 33 1.27 11.90 1.07
N THR A 34 2.38 11.85 1.79
CA THR A 34 2.89 10.64 2.45
C THR A 34 1.79 9.95 3.27
N GLY A 35 1.73 8.63 3.20
CA GLY A 35 0.69 7.80 3.81
C GLY A 35 -0.49 7.50 2.88
N THR A 36 -0.67 8.25 1.79
CA THR A 36 -1.67 7.93 0.77
C THR A 36 -1.29 6.64 0.04
N GLY A 37 -2.28 5.82 -0.31
CA GLY A 37 -2.03 4.57 -1.02
C GLY A 37 -3.25 4.02 -1.73
N CYS A 38 -3.00 3.02 -2.55
CA CYS A 38 -4.01 2.25 -3.25
C CYS A 38 -3.76 0.74 -3.12
N ILE A 39 -4.81 -0.03 -3.37
CA ILE A 39 -4.77 -1.47 -3.50
C ILE A 39 -4.80 -1.78 -5.00
N ILE A 40 -3.97 -2.69 -5.43
CA ILE A 40 -3.93 -3.16 -6.81
C ILE A 40 -4.21 -4.65 -6.82
N LEU A 41 -5.13 -5.08 -7.67
CA LEU A 41 -5.50 -6.48 -7.88
C LEU A 41 -4.65 -7.10 -9.00
N GLU A 42 -4.67 -8.43 -9.11
CA GLU A 42 -3.90 -9.16 -10.13
C GLU A 42 -4.34 -8.85 -11.57
N ASP A 43 -5.60 -8.45 -11.77
CA ASP A 43 -6.15 -7.99 -13.05
C ASP A 43 -5.78 -6.53 -13.39
N GLY A 44 -5.04 -5.86 -12.48
CA GLY A 44 -4.64 -4.47 -12.61
C GLY A 44 -5.68 -3.47 -12.07
N THR A 45 -6.82 -3.89 -11.55
CA THR A 45 -7.80 -2.98 -10.93
C THR A 45 -7.16 -2.22 -9.78
N ILE A 46 -7.37 -0.90 -9.72
CA ILE A 46 -6.89 -0.02 -8.66
C ILE A 46 -8.07 0.43 -7.78
N ILE A 47 -7.90 0.34 -6.46
CA ILE A 47 -8.84 0.82 -5.46
C ILE A 47 -8.12 1.83 -4.57
N GLY A 48 -8.60 3.05 -4.55
CA GLY A 48 -7.90 4.19 -3.95
C GLY A 48 -7.06 4.93 -4.97
N THR A 49 -6.07 5.70 -4.52
CA THR A 49 -5.24 6.53 -5.41
C THR A 49 -3.87 6.80 -4.81
N VAL A 50 -2.87 6.97 -5.66
CA VAL A 50 -1.54 7.51 -5.32
C VAL A 50 -1.27 8.86 -5.98
N GLY A 51 -2.28 9.43 -6.70
CA GLY A 51 -2.15 10.75 -7.29
C GLY A 51 -2.73 10.89 -8.70
N GLY A 52 -3.17 9.79 -9.31
CA GLY A 52 -3.77 9.80 -10.65
C GLY A 52 -2.75 9.81 -11.80
N GLY A 53 -3.29 9.76 -13.00
CA GLY A 53 -2.54 9.94 -14.25
C GLY A 53 -1.36 8.98 -14.44
N ALA A 54 -0.24 9.53 -14.90
CA ALA A 54 0.96 8.76 -15.24
C ALA A 54 1.54 8.01 -14.02
N LEU A 55 1.49 8.59 -12.81
CA LEU A 55 1.98 7.95 -11.59
C LEU A 55 1.21 6.66 -11.28
N GLU A 56 -0.12 6.68 -11.36
CA GLU A 56 -0.93 5.49 -11.14
C GLU A 56 -0.68 4.41 -12.18
N TYR A 57 -0.57 4.78 -13.44
CA TYR A 57 -0.23 3.84 -14.51
C TYR A 57 1.11 3.15 -14.25
N GLU A 58 2.14 3.91 -13.89
CA GLU A 58 3.46 3.35 -13.60
C GLU A 58 3.46 2.46 -12.34
N VAL A 59 2.77 2.89 -11.29
CA VAL A 59 2.60 2.10 -10.06
C VAL A 59 1.87 0.79 -10.38
N GLN A 60 0.83 0.81 -11.23
CA GLN A 60 0.12 -0.37 -11.69
C GLN A 60 1.06 -1.34 -12.43
N GLN A 61 1.88 -0.84 -13.38
CA GLN A 61 2.84 -1.68 -14.11
C GLN A 61 3.88 -2.31 -13.16
N LYS A 62 4.36 -1.56 -12.16
CA LYS A 62 5.27 -2.08 -11.14
C LYS A 62 4.60 -3.13 -10.25
N ALA A 63 3.33 -2.94 -9.89
CA ALA A 63 2.56 -3.90 -9.10
C ALA A 63 2.45 -5.27 -9.79
N LEU A 64 2.26 -5.32 -11.11
CA LEU A 64 2.28 -6.58 -11.87
C LEU A 64 3.62 -7.32 -11.73
N SER A 65 4.72 -6.58 -11.69
CA SER A 65 6.05 -7.17 -11.43
C SER A 65 6.16 -7.68 -9.98
N VAL A 66 5.59 -6.96 -9.00
CA VAL A 66 5.56 -7.37 -7.59
C VAL A 66 4.76 -8.66 -7.40
N PHE A 67 3.59 -8.80 -8.03
CA PHE A 67 2.83 -10.06 -8.05
C PHE A 67 3.66 -11.22 -8.59
N LYS A 68 4.30 -11.01 -9.74
CA LYS A 68 5.09 -12.05 -10.41
C LYS A 68 6.31 -12.48 -9.61
N LYS A 69 7.03 -11.53 -9.00
CA LYS A 69 8.24 -11.77 -8.19
C LYS A 69 7.92 -12.17 -6.76
N LYS A 70 6.71 -11.90 -6.29
CA LYS A 70 6.26 -12.08 -4.90
C LYS A 70 7.19 -11.38 -3.89
N SER A 71 7.74 -10.24 -4.25
CA SER A 71 8.66 -9.47 -3.41
C SER A 71 8.36 -7.98 -3.49
N SER A 72 8.54 -7.29 -2.35
CA SER A 72 8.32 -5.85 -2.26
C SER A 72 9.32 -5.06 -3.11
N GLN A 73 8.89 -3.90 -3.55
CA GLN A 73 9.71 -2.94 -4.28
C GLN A 73 9.54 -1.53 -3.71
N LEU A 74 10.63 -0.81 -3.63
CA LEU A 74 10.64 0.63 -3.42
C LEU A 74 10.93 1.31 -4.75
N VAL A 75 10.05 2.18 -5.19
CA VAL A 75 10.15 2.85 -6.49
C VAL A 75 10.17 4.35 -6.29
N ASN A 76 11.20 4.99 -6.82
CA ASN A 76 11.33 6.43 -6.85
C ASN A 76 10.76 6.97 -8.16
N PHE A 77 9.84 7.92 -8.07
CA PHE A 77 9.24 8.62 -9.20
C PHE A 77 9.63 10.09 -9.17
N GLN A 78 10.20 10.56 -10.28
CA GLN A 78 10.50 11.97 -10.48
C GLN A 78 9.38 12.60 -11.32
N LEU A 79 8.55 13.41 -10.71
CA LEU A 79 7.40 14.07 -11.35
C LEU A 79 7.88 15.32 -12.10
N THR A 80 8.72 15.12 -13.13
CA THR A 80 9.28 16.23 -13.91
C THR A 80 8.30 16.68 -15.00
N GLY A 81 8.27 18.00 -15.29
CA GLY A 81 7.32 18.61 -16.20
C GLY A 81 7.40 18.16 -17.68
N LYS A 82 8.29 17.24 -18.06
CA LYS A 82 8.36 16.70 -19.42
C LYS A 82 7.38 15.54 -19.65
N GLU A 83 7.10 14.76 -18.64
CA GLU A 83 6.09 13.69 -18.70
C GLU A 83 4.68 14.22 -18.41
N VAL A 84 4.62 15.39 -17.81
CA VAL A 84 3.40 16.12 -17.40
C VAL A 84 2.82 16.95 -18.55
N ALA A 85 3.55 17.15 -19.65
CA ALA A 85 3.06 17.93 -20.80
C ALA A 85 1.82 17.31 -21.50
N GLN A 86 1.43 16.08 -21.13
CA GLN A 86 0.19 15.43 -21.57
C GLN A 86 -0.91 15.40 -20.51
N THR A 87 -0.62 15.86 -19.29
CA THR A 87 -1.58 16.00 -18.20
C THR A 87 -1.31 17.33 -17.50
N ASP A 88 -2.34 18.12 -17.20
CA ASP A 88 -2.26 19.47 -16.60
C ASP A 88 -1.60 19.54 -15.19
N MET A 89 -0.70 18.62 -14.85
CA MET A 89 -0.06 18.53 -13.53
C MET A 89 1.42 18.94 -13.60
N LEU A 90 1.66 20.22 -13.44
CA LEU A 90 2.99 20.83 -13.24
C LEU A 90 3.52 20.54 -11.80
N CYS A 91 3.79 19.28 -11.48
CA CYS A 91 4.33 18.91 -10.18
C CYS A 91 5.81 18.55 -10.33
N GLY A 92 6.71 19.42 -9.87
CA GLY A 92 8.17 19.18 -9.89
C GLY A 92 8.68 18.46 -8.64
N GLY A 93 7.98 17.43 -8.16
CA GLY A 93 8.31 16.70 -6.94
C GLY A 93 8.95 15.34 -7.16
N ILE A 94 9.44 14.74 -6.07
CA ILE A 94 9.90 13.35 -6.01
C ILE A 94 8.96 12.61 -5.08
N VAL A 95 8.60 11.38 -5.46
CA VAL A 95 7.73 10.50 -4.66
C VAL A 95 8.33 9.12 -4.59
N ASP A 96 8.51 8.59 -3.37
CA ASP A 96 8.86 7.19 -3.15
C ASP A 96 7.60 6.41 -2.83
N VAL A 97 7.34 5.38 -3.63
CA VAL A 97 6.21 4.48 -3.45
C VAL A 97 6.73 3.10 -3.06
N PHE A 98 6.29 2.60 -1.92
CA PHE A 98 6.53 1.24 -1.50
C PHE A 98 5.38 0.35 -1.97
N LEU A 99 5.73 -0.67 -2.76
CA LEU A 99 4.81 -1.69 -3.25
C LEU A 99 5.05 -2.99 -2.50
N GLU A 100 4.01 -3.49 -1.87
CA GLU A 100 4.08 -4.64 -0.98
C GLU A 100 3.07 -5.71 -1.40
N PRO A 101 3.53 -6.95 -1.72
CA PRO A 101 2.61 -8.06 -2.00
C PRO A 101 1.96 -8.56 -0.70
N ILE A 102 0.66 -8.70 -0.71
CA ILE A 102 -0.14 -9.26 0.36
C ILE A 102 -0.78 -10.53 -0.15
N THR A 103 -0.38 -11.67 0.40
CA THR A 103 -0.78 -12.98 -0.09
C THR A 103 -1.86 -13.58 0.79
N ALA A 104 -2.97 -13.97 0.19
CA ALA A 104 -4.11 -14.57 0.89
C ALA A 104 -3.81 -15.94 1.51
N THR A 105 -2.74 -16.61 1.07
CA THR A 105 -2.29 -17.88 1.64
C THR A 105 -1.40 -17.71 2.88
N ASN A 106 -0.92 -16.49 3.17
CA ASN A 106 -0.12 -16.23 4.36
C ASN A 106 -1.03 -16.03 5.58
N ILE A 107 -1.09 -17.04 6.44
CA ILE A 107 -1.96 -17.07 7.63
C ILE A 107 -1.66 -15.89 8.56
N ALA A 108 -0.38 -15.63 8.87
CA ALA A 108 -0.01 -14.55 9.78
C ALA A 108 -0.44 -13.17 9.25
N THR A 109 -0.33 -12.95 7.94
CA THR A 109 -0.82 -11.73 7.29
C THR A 109 -2.35 -11.61 7.40
N LYS A 110 -3.08 -12.69 7.13
CA LYS A 110 -4.56 -12.70 7.28
C LYS A 110 -4.99 -12.38 8.71
N GLU A 111 -4.33 -12.97 9.70
CA GLU A 111 -4.61 -12.71 11.12
C GLU A 111 -4.38 -11.24 11.49
N ILE A 112 -3.29 -10.63 11.01
CA ILE A 112 -3.02 -9.20 11.24
C ILE A 112 -4.17 -8.35 10.68
N PHE A 113 -4.57 -8.56 9.42
CA PHE A 113 -5.64 -7.75 8.81
C PHE A 113 -7.02 -8.04 9.42
N ALA A 114 -7.30 -9.26 9.85
CA ALA A 114 -8.50 -9.59 10.60
C ALA A 114 -8.55 -8.84 11.96
N ARG A 115 -7.43 -8.77 12.67
CA ARG A 115 -7.31 -7.99 13.91
C ARG A 115 -7.43 -6.48 13.68
N VAL A 116 -6.88 -5.98 12.55
CA VAL A 116 -7.10 -4.58 12.14
C VAL A 116 -8.60 -4.31 11.96
N LYS A 117 -9.31 -5.22 11.27
CA LYS A 117 -10.76 -5.12 11.11
C LYS A 117 -11.47 -5.10 12.47
N THR A 118 -11.15 -6.01 13.36
CA THR A 118 -11.76 -6.07 14.72
C THR A 118 -11.53 -4.75 15.47
N ALA A 119 -10.32 -4.21 15.47
CA ALA A 119 -10.01 -2.94 16.11
C ALA A 119 -10.83 -1.78 15.51
N LEU A 120 -10.99 -1.75 14.18
CA LEU A 120 -11.83 -0.75 13.51
C LEU A 120 -13.32 -0.90 13.87
N ASP A 121 -13.83 -2.13 13.92
CA ASP A 121 -15.23 -2.40 14.28
C ASP A 121 -15.53 -2.00 15.73
N ASN A 122 -14.56 -2.18 16.63
CA ASN A 122 -14.67 -1.78 18.04
C ASN A 122 -14.39 -0.29 18.28
N ASN A 123 -13.95 0.44 17.24
CA ASN A 123 -13.47 1.82 17.35
C ASN A 123 -12.23 1.96 18.28
N ASP A 124 -11.41 0.91 18.34
CA ASP A 124 -10.15 0.91 19.09
C ASP A 124 -9.07 1.70 18.33
N LYS A 125 -8.12 2.26 19.07
CA LYS A 125 -6.92 2.83 18.47
C LYS A 125 -5.96 1.71 18.09
N ALA A 126 -5.55 1.68 16.84
CA ALA A 126 -4.62 0.69 16.34
C ALA A 126 -3.53 1.31 15.46
N THR A 127 -2.31 0.80 15.60
CA THR A 127 -1.17 1.19 14.77
C THR A 127 -0.62 -0.04 14.06
N LEU A 128 -0.69 -0.03 12.73
CA LEU A 128 -0.05 -1.05 11.91
C LEU A 128 1.33 -0.54 11.47
N VAL A 129 2.37 -1.19 11.97
CA VAL A 129 3.76 -0.90 11.59
C VAL A 129 4.17 -1.85 10.49
N THR A 130 4.68 -1.31 9.39
CA THR A 130 5.22 -2.09 8.27
C THR A 130 6.70 -1.76 8.08
N ARG A 131 7.55 -2.80 8.03
CA ARG A 131 8.95 -2.63 7.70
C ARG A 131 9.11 -2.37 6.20
N VAL A 132 9.69 -1.24 5.85
CA VAL A 132 10.00 -0.89 4.46
C VAL A 132 11.39 -1.41 4.12
N ALA A 133 11.47 -2.39 3.22
CA ALA A 133 12.72 -2.85 2.64
C ALA A 133 12.44 -3.51 1.28
N GLU A 134 13.40 -3.43 0.36
CA GLU A 134 13.32 -4.12 -0.92
C GLU A 134 13.57 -5.63 -0.77
N GLY A 135 12.97 -6.40 -1.65
CA GLY A 135 13.21 -7.84 -1.73
C GLY A 135 12.60 -8.66 -0.59
N ILE A 136 11.77 -8.06 0.27
CA ILE A 136 11.02 -8.84 1.27
C ILE A 136 9.98 -9.68 0.55
N GLY A 137 10.20 -11.00 0.54
CA GLY A 137 9.23 -11.96 0.01
C GLY A 137 8.01 -12.11 0.93
N HIS A 138 6.92 -12.61 0.37
CA HIS A 138 5.65 -12.82 1.08
C HIS A 138 5.74 -13.82 2.26
N ASP A 139 6.77 -14.65 2.31
CA ASP A 139 6.98 -15.62 3.39
C ASP A 139 7.67 -15.03 4.63
N GLN A 140 8.16 -13.78 4.54
CA GLN A 140 8.78 -13.13 5.67
C GLN A 140 7.71 -12.42 6.51
N SER A 141 7.14 -13.15 7.45
CA SER A 141 6.09 -12.69 8.38
C SER A 141 6.50 -11.51 9.27
N THR A 142 7.77 -11.15 9.27
CA THR A 142 8.32 -10.05 10.09
C THR A 142 8.11 -8.66 9.50
N ALA A 143 7.40 -8.54 8.38
CA ALA A 143 7.21 -7.26 7.72
C ALA A 143 6.23 -6.35 8.46
N ARG A 144 5.35 -6.87 9.32
CA ARG A 144 4.28 -6.10 9.97
C ARG A 144 4.11 -6.44 11.44
N MET A 145 3.73 -5.41 12.22
CA MET A 145 3.33 -5.53 13.61
C MET A 145 2.09 -4.67 13.82
N LEU A 146 1.08 -5.22 14.47
CA LEU A 146 -0.11 -4.50 14.89
C LEU A 146 -0.04 -4.24 16.39
N VAL A 147 -0.15 -2.98 16.78
CA VAL A 147 -0.32 -2.54 18.15
C VAL A 147 -1.74 -2.01 18.29
N VAL A 148 -2.52 -2.59 19.19
CA VAL A 148 -3.89 -2.17 19.50
C VAL A 148 -3.89 -1.61 20.92
N ASP A 149 -4.42 -0.39 21.06
CA ASP A 149 -4.71 0.21 22.36
C ASP A 149 -6.19 -0.07 22.67
N ASP A 150 -6.42 -1.09 23.49
CA ASP A 150 -7.75 -1.52 23.92
C ASP A 150 -8.30 -0.71 25.09
N GLY A 151 -7.63 0.40 25.43
CA GLY A 151 -8.02 1.27 26.52
C GLY A 151 -7.80 0.67 27.91
N ALA A 152 -7.23 -0.53 28.01
CA ALA A 152 -6.77 -1.08 29.27
C ALA A 152 -5.53 -0.30 29.72
N SER A 153 -5.71 0.63 30.64
CA SER A 153 -4.61 1.29 31.32
C SER A 153 -3.85 0.26 32.15
N VAL A 154 -2.61 0.05 31.83
CA VAL A 154 -1.65 -0.64 32.69
C VAL A 154 -1.21 0.31 33.79
#